data_3c1ba414e146bda231609877f886a293
#
_entry.id   3c1ba414e146bda231609877f886a293
#
_cell.length_a   1.000
_cell.length_b   1.000
_cell.length_c   1.000
_cell.angle_alpha   90.00
_cell.angle_beta   90.00
_cell.angle_gamma   90.00
#
_symmetry.space_group_name_H-M   'P 1'
#
loop_
_entity.id
_entity.type
_entity.pdbx_description
1 polymer ?
#
loop_
_entity_poly.entity_id
_entity_poly.type
_entity_poly.pdbx_seq_one_letter_code
_entity_poly.pdbx_strand_id
1 'polypeptide(L)'
;MQKILTITIPSYNVEAYIAATLDTMVTINNLDLLEILVVNDGSKDNTVAVAQQYVDKYPNSVRIIDKENGGHGSTINAGIREATGKYFKVVDGDDWVDSAALQNLLDFLKDHDADLIINPCNQVFMDDNQRKKLLVELSPETKYG
;
A
#
# COMPACT_ATOMS: atom_id res chain seq x y z
N MET A 1 -11.30 11.81 11.48
CA MET A 1 -11.90 11.53 10.16
C MET A 1 -11.75 10.05 9.87
N GLN A 2 -12.78 9.41 9.39
CA GLN A 2 -12.73 7.98 9.07
C GLN A 2 -11.84 7.74 7.85
N LYS A 3 -10.94 6.77 7.93
CA LYS A 3 -10.10 6.36 6.81
C LYS A 3 -10.94 5.61 5.76
N ILE A 4 -10.71 5.91 4.50
CA ILE A 4 -11.38 5.24 3.38
C ILE A 4 -10.57 4.04 2.91
N LEU A 5 -9.26 4.20 2.78
CA LEU A 5 -8.36 3.16 2.30
C LEU A 5 -7.22 2.96 3.29
N THR A 6 -6.96 1.70 3.64
CA THR A 6 -5.72 1.29 4.29
C THR A 6 -4.82 0.61 3.26
N ILE A 7 -3.60 1.11 3.10
CA ILE A 7 -2.54 0.43 2.36
C ILE A 7 -1.56 -0.18 3.37
N THR A 8 -1.43 -1.48 3.34
CA THR A 8 -0.43 -2.21 4.12
C THR A 8 0.79 -2.46 3.28
N ILE A 9 1.96 -2.15 3.83
CA ILE A 9 3.26 -2.27 3.16
C ILE A 9 4.10 -3.31 3.90
N PRO A 10 4.08 -4.59 3.47
CA PRO A 10 5.02 -5.59 3.96
C PRO A 10 6.46 -5.13 3.74
N SER A 11 7.26 -5.08 4.81
CA SER A 11 8.60 -4.51 4.77
C SER A 11 9.60 -5.38 5.52
N TYR A 12 10.55 -5.93 4.78
CA TYR A 12 11.68 -6.68 5.33
C TYR A 12 12.95 -6.32 4.55
N ASN A 13 13.89 -5.62 5.22
CA ASN A 13 15.15 -5.17 4.63
C ASN A 13 14.95 -4.41 3.30
N VAL A 14 14.11 -3.38 3.30
CA VAL A 14 13.77 -2.55 2.14
C VAL A 14 14.23 -1.10 2.27
N GLU A 15 15.29 -0.84 3.06
CA GLU A 15 15.80 0.53 3.28
C GLU A 15 16.10 1.29 1.99
N ALA A 16 16.52 0.57 0.93
CA ALA A 16 16.82 1.18 -0.37
C ALA A 16 15.58 1.62 -1.16
N TYR A 17 14.40 1.13 -0.81
CA TYR A 17 13.17 1.30 -1.60
C TYR A 17 12.04 1.99 -0.85
N ILE A 18 11.93 1.79 0.46
CA ILE A 18 10.76 2.20 1.24
C ILE A 18 10.46 3.70 1.14
N ALA A 19 11.48 4.55 1.05
CA ALA A 19 11.28 5.99 0.89
C ALA A 19 10.57 6.31 -0.43
N ALA A 20 11.05 5.73 -1.54
CA ALA A 20 10.43 5.92 -2.86
C ALA A 20 8.99 5.40 -2.89
N THR A 21 8.72 4.25 -2.26
CA THR A 21 7.38 3.69 -2.10
C THR A 21 6.45 4.67 -1.39
N LEU A 22 6.88 5.17 -0.22
CA LEU A 22 6.09 6.10 0.59
C LEU A 22 5.88 7.45 -0.10
N ASP A 23 6.90 7.98 -0.78
CA ASP A 23 6.80 9.25 -1.51
C ASP A 23 5.67 9.26 -2.54
N THR A 24 5.43 8.13 -3.21
CA THR A 24 4.33 8.02 -4.18
C THR A 24 2.95 8.08 -3.55
N MET A 25 2.84 7.78 -2.26
CA MET A 25 1.57 7.72 -1.53
C MET A 25 1.24 9.00 -0.76
N VAL A 26 2.26 9.71 -0.24
CA VAL A 26 2.04 10.86 0.64
C VAL A 26 1.87 12.19 -0.11
N THR A 27 2.06 12.19 -1.43
CA THR A 27 1.94 13.39 -2.27
C THR A 27 0.53 13.67 -2.78
N ILE A 28 -0.42 12.83 -2.44
CA ILE A 28 -1.83 12.97 -2.85
C ILE A 28 -2.57 14.03 -2.04
N ASN A 29 -3.61 14.59 -2.65
CA ASN A 29 -4.59 15.38 -1.92
C ASN A 29 -5.45 14.45 -1.04
N ASN A 30 -6.04 14.97 0.01
CA ASN A 30 -6.88 14.20 0.94
C ASN A 30 -6.13 13.02 1.61
N LEU A 31 -4.85 13.22 1.91
CA LEU A 31 -4.02 12.21 2.60
C LEU A 31 -4.67 11.76 3.92
N ASP A 32 -5.48 12.61 4.54
CA ASP A 32 -6.21 12.27 5.77
C ASP A 32 -7.18 11.10 5.61
N LEU A 33 -7.63 10.81 4.39
CA LEU A 33 -8.50 9.68 4.07
C LEU A 33 -7.73 8.36 3.86
N LEU A 34 -6.40 8.44 3.72
CA LEU A 34 -5.51 7.31 3.54
C LEU A 34 -4.84 6.93 4.85
N GLU A 35 -4.83 5.65 5.15
CA GLU A 35 -3.99 5.05 6.18
C GLU A 35 -2.90 4.21 5.52
N ILE A 36 -1.66 4.42 5.90
CA ILE A 36 -0.50 3.68 5.41
C ILE A 36 0.13 2.95 6.60
N LEU A 37 0.13 1.62 6.54
CA LEU A 37 0.69 0.75 7.58
C LEU A 37 1.98 0.12 7.05
N VAL A 38 3.12 0.61 7.48
CA VAL A 38 4.41 -0.03 7.22
C VAL A 38 4.57 -1.17 8.22
N VAL A 39 4.46 -2.41 7.76
CA VAL A 39 4.59 -3.59 8.62
C VAL A 39 6.02 -4.11 8.54
N ASN A 40 6.83 -3.76 9.53
CA ASN A 40 8.21 -4.23 9.63
C ASN A 40 8.25 -5.66 10.15
N ASP A 41 8.77 -6.56 9.33
CA ASP A 41 8.89 -8.00 9.63
C ASP A 41 10.27 -8.35 10.19
N GLY A 42 10.72 -7.61 11.19
CA GLY A 42 12.00 -7.84 11.84
C GLY A 42 13.20 -7.46 10.98
N SER A 43 13.14 -6.34 10.25
CA SER A 43 14.26 -5.84 9.44
C SER A 43 15.51 -5.61 10.28
N LYS A 44 16.66 -5.90 9.69
CA LYS A 44 17.99 -5.74 10.30
C LYS A 44 18.77 -4.54 9.74
N ASP A 45 18.21 -3.89 8.72
CA ASP A 45 18.72 -2.68 8.09
C ASP A 45 18.03 -1.42 8.65
N ASN A 46 18.15 -0.28 7.98
CA ASN A 46 17.55 0.99 8.40
C ASN A 46 16.08 1.18 7.94
N THR A 47 15.39 0.13 7.52
CA THR A 47 13.98 0.22 7.04
C THR A 47 13.11 1.00 8.02
N VAL A 48 13.14 0.65 9.31
CA VAL A 48 12.32 1.31 10.34
C VAL A 48 12.72 2.78 10.52
N ALA A 49 14.01 3.07 10.54
CA ALA A 49 14.52 4.45 10.70
C ALA A 49 14.06 5.34 9.53
N VAL A 50 14.08 4.83 8.31
CA VAL A 50 13.59 5.55 7.13
C VAL A 50 12.08 5.76 7.22
N ALA A 51 11.31 4.72 7.52
CA ALA A 51 9.85 4.82 7.66
C ALA A 51 9.42 5.78 8.78
N GLN A 52 10.19 5.84 9.88
CA GLN A 52 9.89 6.73 11.01
C GLN A 52 9.86 8.20 10.60
N GLN A 53 10.68 8.62 9.65
CA GLN A 53 10.67 10.01 9.13
C GLN A 53 9.30 10.36 8.52
N TYR A 54 8.64 9.39 7.89
CA TYR A 54 7.29 9.58 7.34
C TYR A 54 6.22 9.58 8.42
N VAL A 55 6.36 8.76 9.46
CA VAL A 55 5.46 8.82 10.63
C VAL A 55 5.54 10.19 11.30
N ASP A 56 6.74 10.72 11.50
CA ASP A 56 6.95 12.02 12.14
C ASP A 56 6.37 13.18 11.31
N LYS A 57 6.45 13.06 9.97
CA LYS A 57 5.95 14.08 9.05
C LYS A 57 4.44 13.96 8.80
N TYR A 58 3.90 12.75 8.79
CA TYR A 58 2.50 12.44 8.46
C TYR A 58 1.82 11.56 9.53
N PRO A 59 1.81 11.99 10.81
CA PRO A 59 1.41 11.12 11.93
C PRO A 59 -0.06 10.67 11.86
N ASN A 60 -0.91 11.41 11.14
CA ASN A 60 -2.33 11.06 10.98
C ASN A 60 -2.57 10.02 9.88
N SER A 61 -1.57 9.72 9.07
CA SER A 61 -1.73 8.86 7.90
C SER A 61 -0.73 7.72 7.82
N VAL A 62 0.45 7.84 8.41
CA VAL A 62 1.50 6.81 8.36
C VAL A 62 1.74 6.26 9.76
N ARG A 63 1.71 4.94 9.89
CA ARG A 63 2.07 4.21 11.12
C ARG A 63 3.03 3.06 10.80
N ILE A 64 3.84 2.69 11.78
CA ILE A 64 4.67 1.49 11.73
C ILE A 64 4.07 0.44 12.65
N ILE A 65 3.96 -0.78 12.16
CA ILE A 65 3.71 -1.98 12.94
C ILE A 65 5.01 -2.77 12.99
N ASP A 66 5.63 -2.84 14.15
CA ASP A 66 6.86 -3.56 14.35
C ASP A 66 6.57 -4.96 14.89
N LYS A 67 7.09 -6.00 14.27
CA LYS A 67 6.87 -7.38 14.67
C LYS A 67 8.11 -8.25 14.44
N GLU A 68 8.18 -9.35 15.15
CA GLU A 68 9.18 -10.39 14.86
C GLU A 68 8.96 -10.97 13.47
N ASN A 69 10.05 -11.37 12.82
CA ASN A 69 9.99 -11.98 11.49
C ASN A 69 9.08 -13.22 11.50
N GLY A 70 8.09 -13.19 10.66
CA GLY A 70 7.12 -14.28 10.49
C GLY A 70 6.73 -14.54 9.04
N GLY A 71 7.40 -13.84 8.10
CA GLY A 71 7.17 -13.96 6.67
C GLY A 71 6.08 -13.04 6.12
N HIS A 72 6.02 -12.97 4.80
CA HIS A 72 5.16 -12.03 4.06
C HIS A 72 3.67 -12.14 4.45
N GLY A 73 3.11 -13.34 4.53
CA GLY A 73 1.71 -13.55 4.93
C GLY A 73 1.41 -13.03 6.33
N SER A 74 2.37 -13.14 7.26
CA SER A 74 2.20 -12.64 8.63
C SER A 74 2.08 -11.10 8.68
N THR A 75 2.76 -10.40 7.77
CA THR A 75 2.70 -8.95 7.66
C THR A 75 1.34 -8.50 7.14
N ILE A 76 0.80 -9.20 6.14
CA ILE A 76 -0.56 -8.93 5.63
C ILE A 76 -1.60 -9.14 6.72
N ASN A 77 -1.52 -10.25 7.47
CA ASN A 77 -2.40 -10.53 8.59
C ASN A 77 -2.33 -9.46 9.70
N ALA A 78 -1.12 -8.96 10.00
CA ALA A 78 -0.96 -7.85 10.94
C ALA A 78 -1.61 -6.57 10.41
N GLY A 79 -1.42 -6.26 9.15
CA GLY A 79 -2.07 -5.13 8.49
C GLY A 79 -3.59 -5.21 8.52
N ILE A 80 -4.17 -6.38 8.24
CA ILE A 80 -5.63 -6.59 8.29
C ILE A 80 -6.18 -6.33 9.70
N ARG A 81 -5.49 -6.80 10.74
CA ARG A 81 -5.93 -6.61 12.13
C ARG A 81 -5.89 -5.14 12.57
N GLU A 82 -4.94 -4.38 12.04
CA GLU A 82 -4.71 -2.98 12.43
C GLU A 82 -5.38 -1.95 11.51
N ALA A 83 -5.88 -2.39 10.36
CA ALA A 83 -6.50 -1.52 9.36
C ALA A 83 -7.78 -0.86 9.92
N THR A 84 -7.90 0.44 9.69
CA THR A 84 -9.09 1.24 10.06
C THR A 84 -9.86 1.75 8.85
N GLY A 85 -9.33 1.61 7.65
CA GLY A 85 -9.98 2.01 6.42
C GLY A 85 -11.14 1.10 6.03
N LYS A 86 -12.11 1.67 5.33
CA LYS A 86 -13.23 0.91 4.75
C LYS A 86 -12.73 -0.15 3.75
N TYR A 87 -11.69 0.19 2.98
CA TYR A 87 -11.05 -0.68 2.01
C TYR A 87 -9.61 -0.99 2.41
N PHE A 88 -9.12 -2.12 1.95
CA PHE A 88 -7.78 -2.62 2.26
C PHE A 88 -7.02 -2.98 0.98
N LYS A 89 -5.74 -2.59 0.91
CA LYS A 89 -4.84 -2.89 -0.19
C LYS A 89 -3.45 -3.23 0.32
N VAL A 90 -2.76 -4.12 -0.38
CA VAL A 90 -1.35 -4.45 -0.13
C VAL A 90 -0.47 -3.86 -1.23
N VAL A 91 0.62 -3.21 -0.85
CA VAL A 91 1.70 -2.77 -1.73
C VAL A 91 3.01 -3.15 -1.07
N ASP A 92 3.86 -3.92 -1.73
CA ASP A 92 5.14 -4.34 -1.16
C ASP A 92 6.10 -3.15 -1.01
N GLY A 93 7.02 -3.24 -0.03
CA GLY A 93 7.93 -2.15 0.34
C GLY A 93 8.97 -1.77 -0.71
N ASP A 94 9.11 -2.56 -1.76
CA ASP A 94 9.95 -2.33 -2.94
C ASP A 94 9.14 -2.01 -4.21
N ASP A 95 7.81 -1.92 -4.09
CA ASP A 95 6.90 -1.47 -5.14
C ASP A 95 6.53 0.01 -4.96
N TRP A 96 5.77 0.56 -5.88
CA TRP A 96 5.25 1.92 -5.81
C TRP A 96 3.89 2.04 -6.49
N VAL A 97 3.22 3.16 -6.27
CA VAL A 97 1.96 3.47 -6.93
C VAL A 97 2.12 4.68 -7.86
N ASP A 98 1.24 4.81 -8.83
CA ASP A 98 1.05 6.08 -9.54
C ASP A 98 0.22 7.00 -8.65
N SER A 99 0.77 8.15 -8.25
CA SER A 99 0.13 9.07 -7.30
C SER A 99 -1.19 9.63 -7.83
N ALA A 100 -1.27 9.92 -9.13
CA ALA A 100 -2.50 10.41 -9.75
C ALA A 100 -3.56 9.30 -9.78
N ALA A 101 -3.16 8.06 -10.08
CA ALA A 101 -4.06 6.91 -10.05
C ALA A 101 -4.56 6.62 -8.62
N LEU A 102 -3.70 6.74 -7.62
CA LEU A 102 -4.09 6.59 -6.21
C LEU A 102 -5.09 7.68 -5.79
N GLN A 103 -4.87 8.92 -6.21
CA GLN A 103 -5.81 10.02 -5.96
C GLN A 103 -7.18 9.71 -6.58
N ASN A 104 -7.19 9.28 -7.85
CA ASN A 104 -8.43 8.92 -8.54
C ASN A 104 -9.14 7.74 -7.86
N LEU A 105 -8.38 6.75 -7.38
CA LEU A 105 -8.93 5.62 -6.63
C LEU A 105 -9.59 6.11 -5.33
N LEU A 106 -8.94 6.95 -4.55
CA LEU A 106 -9.52 7.51 -3.33
C LEU A 106 -10.81 8.29 -3.61
N ASP A 107 -10.82 9.12 -4.64
CA ASP A 107 -12.00 9.88 -5.03
C ASP A 107 -13.15 8.96 -5.45
N PHE A 108 -12.85 7.90 -6.17
CA PHE A 108 -13.82 6.86 -6.53
C PHE A 108 -14.39 6.15 -5.30
N LEU A 109 -13.52 5.75 -4.36
CA LEU A 109 -13.92 5.00 -3.16
C LEU A 109 -14.83 5.79 -2.21
N LYS A 110 -14.79 7.12 -2.24
CA LYS A 110 -15.66 7.96 -1.41
C LYS A 110 -17.15 7.71 -1.66
N ASP A 111 -17.51 7.48 -2.91
CA ASP A 111 -18.91 7.45 -3.38
C ASP A 111 -19.38 6.04 -3.72
N HIS A 112 -18.54 5.03 -3.56
CA HIS A 112 -18.84 3.65 -3.92
C HIS A 112 -18.84 2.72 -2.71
N ASP A 113 -19.71 1.75 -2.77
CA ASP A 113 -19.84 0.67 -1.78
C ASP A 113 -19.81 -0.67 -2.51
N ALA A 114 -18.67 -1.33 -2.50
CA ALA A 114 -18.43 -2.61 -3.15
C ALA A 114 -17.58 -3.50 -2.25
N ASP A 115 -17.78 -4.81 -2.35
CA ASP A 115 -16.98 -5.78 -1.58
C ASP A 115 -15.58 -5.92 -2.15
N LEU A 116 -15.44 -5.79 -3.47
CA LEU A 116 -14.16 -5.92 -4.18
C LEU A 116 -14.08 -4.90 -5.31
N ILE A 117 -12.94 -4.21 -5.34
CA ILE A 117 -12.59 -3.29 -6.43
C ILE A 117 -11.26 -3.72 -7.02
N ILE A 118 -11.25 -3.95 -8.33
CA ILE A 118 -10.06 -4.40 -9.05
C ILE A 118 -9.51 -3.23 -9.87
N ASN A 119 -8.23 -2.98 -9.73
CA ASN A 119 -7.51 -1.99 -10.51
C ASN A 119 -6.30 -2.63 -11.21
N PRO A 120 -5.91 -2.12 -12.39
CA PRO A 120 -4.76 -2.65 -13.12
C PRO A 120 -3.45 -2.31 -12.41
N CYS A 121 -2.42 -3.12 -12.67
CA CYS A 121 -1.05 -2.83 -12.28
C CYS A 121 -0.11 -2.93 -13.48
N ASN A 122 1.08 -2.35 -13.34
CA ASN A 122 2.15 -2.49 -14.29
C ASN A 122 3.24 -3.39 -13.69
N GLN A 123 3.77 -4.30 -14.50
CA GLN A 123 5.00 -4.99 -14.19
C GLN A 123 6.15 -4.22 -14.85
N VAL A 124 7.13 -3.81 -14.04
CA VAL A 124 8.30 -3.07 -14.49
C VAL A 124 9.52 -3.98 -14.42
N PHE A 125 10.23 -4.09 -15.52
CA PHE A 125 11.47 -4.87 -15.63
C PHE A 125 12.66 -3.94 -15.47
N MET A 126 13.52 -4.21 -14.50
CA MET A 126 14.66 -3.33 -14.17
C MET A 126 15.74 -3.32 -15.25
N ASP A 127 15.88 -4.42 -15.98
CA ASP A 127 16.98 -4.58 -16.94
C ASP A 127 16.81 -3.78 -18.24
N ASP A 128 15.59 -3.47 -18.65
CA ASP A 128 15.31 -2.82 -19.93
C ASP A 128 14.27 -1.70 -19.89
N ASN A 129 13.84 -1.30 -18.69
CA ASN A 129 12.78 -0.29 -18.48
C ASN A 129 11.45 -0.62 -19.19
N GLN A 130 11.24 -1.88 -19.58
CA GLN A 130 9.97 -2.29 -20.17
C GLN A 130 8.86 -2.30 -19.10
N ARG A 131 7.69 -1.85 -19.52
CA ARG A 131 6.48 -1.88 -18.67
C ARG A 131 5.43 -2.74 -19.35
N LYS A 132 4.92 -3.72 -18.63
CA LYS A 132 3.78 -4.52 -19.07
C LYS A 132 2.58 -4.20 -18.20
N LYS A 133 1.51 -3.70 -18.82
CA LYS A 133 0.25 -3.47 -18.12
C LYS A 133 -0.47 -4.82 -17.94
N LEU A 134 -0.76 -5.15 -16.69
CA LEU A 134 -1.55 -6.31 -16.33
C LEU A 134 -3.00 -5.86 -16.11
N LEU A 135 -3.89 -6.32 -16.98
CA LEU A 135 -5.33 -6.07 -16.88
C LEU A 135 -6.01 -7.36 -16.47
N VAL A 136 -6.92 -7.24 -15.51
CA VAL A 136 -7.86 -8.31 -15.20
C VAL A 136 -9.17 -7.95 -15.90
N GLU A 137 -9.54 -8.75 -16.90
CA GLU A 137 -10.84 -8.65 -17.56
C GLU A 137 -11.81 -9.58 -16.86
N LEU A 138 -12.89 -9.02 -16.34
CA LEU A 138 -13.96 -9.78 -15.71
C LEU A 138 -15.18 -9.75 -16.61
N SER A 139 -15.72 -10.93 -16.90
CA SER A 139 -17.01 -11.04 -17.59
C SER A 139 -18.15 -11.07 -16.56
N PRO A 140 -19.23 -10.27 -16.74
CA PRO A 140 -20.39 -10.32 -15.84
C PRO A 140 -21.10 -11.67 -15.86
N GLU A 141 -20.86 -12.51 -16.87
CA GLU A 141 -21.42 -13.86 -16.98
C GLU A 141 -20.58 -14.93 -16.28
N THR A 142 -19.33 -14.59 -15.90
CA THR A 142 -18.43 -15.53 -15.22
C THR A 142 -18.74 -15.57 -13.73
N LYS A 143 -19.03 -16.76 -13.21
CA LYS A 143 -19.15 -16.97 -11.77
C LYS A 143 -17.77 -17.30 -11.20
N TYR A 144 -17.32 -16.48 -10.27
CA TYR A 144 -16.11 -16.69 -9.49
C TYR A 144 -16.50 -17.34 -8.16
N GLY A 145 -16.10 -18.58 -7.99
CA GLY A 145 -16.35 -19.34 -6.76
C GLY A 145 -15.17 -19.33 -5.83
#